data_b71964bc1b544a094252fda13c69bfe5
#
_entry.id   b71964bc1b544a094252fda13c69bfe5
#
_cell.length_a   1.000
_cell.length_b   1.000
_cell.length_c   1.000
_cell.angle_alpha   90.00
_cell.angle_beta   90.00
_cell.angle_gamma   90.00
#
_symmetry.space_group_name_H-M   'P 1'
#
loop_
_entity.id
_entity.type
_entity.pdbx_description
1 polymer ?
#
loop_
_entity_poly.entity_id
_entity_poly.type
_entity_poly.pdbx_seq_one_letter_code
_entity_poly.pdbx_strand_id
1 'polypeptide(L)'
;MDQKMFCYQCQETAGCKGCTVVGVCGKQPDVAAMQDLLVWVTKGISAVTTRLREEGRAVADEVNHLVTENLFTTITNANFDKVAIEKRIEKTLEMKTALWEQLERRDNLPEAAGWTGEPSEFIKKASEGGVLIGQNEDIISLRSLITYGLKGLSAYTRHANVLLQEDREADAFLQRALAATLDDGLSVDDLIHLTLETGEYGVRGMALLDRANTETYGNPEITTVDIGVGSNPGILVSGHDLRDMEMLLEQTQGTGVDVYTHSEMLPAQYYPAFKKYPNFKGNYGNAWWRQKEEFEMFNGPILMTTNCIVPPKDSYKDRLYTTGAAGYPGCTYINGGIGGKKDFSVIIQHAKRCEPPTGIEQGQIVGGFAHAQVLALADKVVDAVKSGKIRKFVVMAGCDGRAKSRTYYTDFAKALPEDTVILTAGCAKYRYNKLNLGDIEGIPRVLDAGQCNDSYSLAVIAMKLQEIFGLDDINDLPIIYNIAWYEQKAVIVFLALLSLGIKNIHLGPTLPAFLSPNVVNVLVEKFGIAGIDSVESDVELFFGEK
;
A
#
# COMPACT_ATOMS: atom_id res chain seq x y z
N MET A 1 32.77 6.14 11.79
CA MET A 1 31.73 6.84 12.55
C MET A 1 30.49 5.98 12.47
N ASP A 2 29.91 5.60 13.58
CA ASP A 2 28.63 4.84 13.55
C ASP A 2 27.57 5.76 12.93
N GLN A 3 27.08 5.36 11.77
CA GLN A 3 26.06 6.12 11.03
C GLN A 3 24.75 6.02 11.82
N LYS A 4 24.29 7.13 12.36
CA LYS A 4 22.97 7.20 13.01
C LYS A 4 21.88 7.22 11.94
N MET A 5 20.77 6.54 12.20
CA MET A 5 19.57 6.63 11.38
C MET A 5 18.42 7.19 12.22
N PHE A 6 17.40 7.70 11.53
CA PHE A 6 16.09 7.93 12.12
C PHE A 6 15.01 7.54 11.12
N CYS A 7 14.03 6.75 11.54
CA CYS A 7 12.89 6.38 10.70
C CYS A 7 11.66 6.05 11.55
N TYR A 8 10.56 6.73 11.30
CA TYR A 8 9.27 6.51 11.99
C TYR A 8 8.08 6.38 11.04
N GLN A 9 8.34 6.03 9.76
CA GLN A 9 7.32 6.03 8.70
C GLN A 9 6.29 4.89 8.77
N CYS A 10 6.50 3.86 9.61
CA CYS A 10 5.60 2.70 9.73
C CYS A 10 5.10 2.51 11.17
N GLN A 11 4.01 1.75 11.30
CA GLN A 11 3.40 1.46 12.60
C GLN A 11 4.32 0.68 13.56
N GLU A 12 5.17 -0.21 13.03
CA GLU A 12 6.09 -1.02 13.82
C GLU A 12 7.40 -0.29 14.19
N THR A 13 7.47 1.03 14.02
CA THR A 13 8.66 1.79 14.39
C THR A 13 9.01 1.60 15.86
N ALA A 14 10.31 1.56 16.18
CA ALA A 14 10.80 1.21 17.51
C ALA A 14 10.18 2.08 18.61
N GLY A 15 9.52 1.42 19.57
CA GLY A 15 8.88 2.07 20.72
C GLY A 15 7.79 3.09 20.35
N CYS A 16 7.19 3.03 19.16
CA CYS A 16 6.28 4.06 18.63
C CYS A 16 6.87 5.47 18.63
N LYS A 17 8.21 5.58 18.49
CA LYS A 17 8.95 6.87 18.50
C LYS A 17 9.88 7.03 17.31
N GLY A 18 10.55 5.97 16.89
CA GLY A 18 11.50 5.99 15.77
C GLY A 18 12.59 4.93 15.91
N CYS A 19 13.00 4.36 14.77
CA CYS A 19 14.17 3.48 14.67
C CYS A 19 15.43 4.33 14.57
N THR A 20 16.40 4.14 15.48
CA THR A 20 17.61 4.97 15.58
C THR A 20 18.91 4.20 15.36
N VAL A 21 18.87 2.86 15.42
CA VAL A 21 20.04 1.97 15.27
C VAL A 21 19.88 1.12 14.01
N VAL A 22 18.78 0.40 13.91
CA VAL A 22 18.38 -0.43 12.78
C VAL A 22 16.86 -0.41 12.70
N GLY A 23 16.28 -0.45 11.50
CA GLY A 23 14.84 -0.54 11.34
C GLY A 23 14.29 -1.84 11.94
N VAL A 24 13.14 -1.78 12.63
CA VAL A 24 12.41 -2.99 13.06
C VAL A 24 12.10 -3.90 11.84
N CYS A 25 11.93 -3.30 10.67
CA CYS A 25 11.78 -4.01 9.39
C CYS A 25 13.07 -4.67 8.87
N GLY A 26 14.23 -4.40 9.50
CA GLY A 26 15.54 -4.86 9.06
C GLY A 26 16.34 -3.86 8.22
N LYS A 27 15.80 -2.66 7.96
CA LYS A 27 16.49 -1.60 7.20
C LYS A 27 17.74 -1.15 7.93
N GLN A 28 18.90 -1.20 7.25
CA GLN A 28 20.17 -0.77 7.76
C GLN A 28 20.33 0.76 7.71
N PRO A 29 21.19 1.39 8.55
CA PRO A 29 21.36 2.84 8.60
C PRO A 29 21.77 3.47 7.26
N ASP A 30 22.62 2.82 6.50
CA ASP A 30 23.08 3.30 5.19
C ASP A 30 21.96 3.26 4.14
N VAL A 31 21.12 2.23 4.17
CA VAL A 31 19.92 2.15 3.33
C VAL A 31 18.91 3.25 3.72
N ALA A 32 18.75 3.50 5.03
CA ALA A 32 17.87 4.57 5.50
C ALA A 32 18.34 5.94 4.99
N ALA A 33 19.65 6.22 5.11
CA ALA A 33 20.25 7.45 4.61
C ALA A 33 20.05 7.63 3.10
N MET A 34 20.24 6.57 2.31
CA MET A 34 20.03 6.64 0.86
C MET A 34 18.55 6.83 0.49
N GLN A 35 17.64 6.23 1.24
CA GLN A 35 16.20 6.48 1.04
C GLN A 35 15.82 7.93 1.39
N ASP A 36 16.35 8.49 2.46
CA ASP A 36 16.11 9.89 2.83
C ASP A 36 16.64 10.84 1.77
N LEU A 37 17.87 10.59 1.27
CA LEU A 37 18.44 11.37 0.16
C LEU A 37 17.63 11.22 -1.12
N LEU A 38 17.19 10.01 -1.48
CA LEU A 38 16.35 9.79 -2.65
C LEU A 38 15.04 10.59 -2.55
N VAL A 39 14.38 10.60 -1.39
CA VAL A 39 13.19 11.42 -1.16
C VAL A 39 13.52 12.92 -1.31
N TRP A 40 14.63 13.36 -0.73
CA TRP A 40 15.03 14.77 -0.80
C TRP A 40 15.36 15.24 -2.22
N VAL A 41 16.10 14.46 -3.01
CA VAL A 41 16.36 14.81 -4.42
C VAL A 41 15.09 14.71 -5.28
N THR A 42 14.15 13.82 -4.91
CA THR A 42 12.84 13.71 -5.55
C THR A 42 11.97 14.94 -5.26
N LYS A 43 12.03 15.49 -4.04
CA LYS A 43 11.45 16.81 -3.74
C LYS A 43 12.10 17.91 -4.59
N GLY A 44 13.40 17.84 -4.81
CA GLY A 44 14.14 18.77 -5.64
C GLY A 44 13.70 18.78 -7.11
N ILE A 45 13.63 17.61 -7.77
CA ILE A 45 13.12 17.52 -9.14
C ILE A 45 11.65 17.94 -9.23
N SER A 46 10.85 17.66 -8.18
CA SER A 46 9.45 18.07 -8.09
C SER A 46 9.28 19.59 -8.02
N ALA A 47 10.19 20.29 -7.35
CA ALA A 47 10.20 21.76 -7.36
C ALA A 47 10.54 22.33 -8.75
N VAL A 48 11.47 21.70 -9.47
CA VAL A 48 11.83 22.08 -10.84
C VAL A 48 10.64 21.85 -11.79
N THR A 49 10.01 20.68 -11.75
CA THR A 49 8.87 20.36 -12.63
C THR A 49 7.64 21.21 -12.32
N THR A 50 7.41 21.55 -11.05
CA THR A 50 6.35 22.49 -10.66
C THR A 50 6.59 23.85 -11.28
N ARG A 51 7.81 24.39 -11.19
CA ARG A 51 8.17 25.66 -11.81
C ARG A 51 8.03 25.62 -13.34
N LEU A 52 8.44 24.54 -14.01
CA LEU A 52 8.23 24.36 -15.46
C LEU A 52 6.75 24.45 -15.85
N ARG A 53 5.86 23.81 -15.07
CA ARG A 53 4.41 23.89 -15.30
C ARG A 53 3.85 25.29 -15.08
N GLU A 54 4.35 26.03 -14.08
CA GLU A 54 4.01 27.46 -13.86
C GLU A 54 4.47 28.34 -15.03
N GLU A 55 5.55 27.98 -15.71
CA GLU A 55 6.03 28.62 -16.93
C GLU A 55 5.30 28.16 -18.19
N GLY A 56 4.24 27.32 -18.05
CA GLY A 56 3.43 26.80 -19.15
C GLY A 56 4.09 25.67 -19.95
N ARG A 57 5.14 25.04 -19.41
CA ARG A 57 5.87 23.96 -20.07
C ARG A 57 5.32 22.60 -19.67
N ALA A 58 5.25 21.68 -20.63
CA ALA A 58 4.88 20.29 -20.38
C ALA A 58 6.05 19.54 -19.72
N VAL A 59 5.71 18.63 -18.82
CA VAL A 59 6.65 17.66 -18.22
C VAL A 59 6.40 16.30 -18.85
N ALA A 60 7.44 15.63 -19.31
CA ALA A 60 7.36 14.34 -19.96
C ALA A 60 6.94 13.23 -18.97
N ASP A 61 6.23 12.21 -19.47
CA ASP A 61 5.73 11.11 -18.64
C ASP A 61 6.87 10.33 -17.98
N GLU A 62 8.05 10.21 -18.61
CA GLU A 62 9.23 9.59 -18.01
C GLU A 62 9.69 10.28 -16.72
N VAL A 63 9.51 11.60 -16.63
CA VAL A 63 9.81 12.36 -15.40
C VAL A 63 8.78 12.05 -14.32
N ASN A 64 7.50 12.01 -14.68
CA ASN A 64 6.42 11.65 -13.78
C ASN A 64 6.64 10.23 -13.23
N HIS A 65 6.96 9.27 -14.11
CA HIS A 65 7.25 7.89 -13.73
C HIS A 65 8.48 7.78 -12.82
N LEU A 66 9.53 8.57 -13.07
CA LEU A 66 10.71 8.58 -12.21
C LEU A 66 10.36 9.04 -10.79
N VAL A 67 9.58 10.11 -10.66
CA VAL A 67 9.14 10.63 -9.34
C VAL A 67 8.31 9.59 -8.60
N THR A 68 7.31 8.98 -9.25
CA THR A 68 6.48 7.96 -8.63
C THR A 68 7.27 6.70 -8.24
N GLU A 69 8.17 6.22 -9.10
CA GLU A 69 9.03 5.08 -8.80
C GLU A 69 10.00 5.33 -7.65
N ASN A 70 10.57 6.54 -7.56
CA ASN A 70 11.45 6.91 -6.46
C ASN A 70 10.71 6.87 -5.12
N LEU A 71 9.53 7.47 -5.05
CA LEU A 71 8.73 7.46 -3.83
C LEU A 71 8.31 6.03 -3.47
N PHE A 72 7.83 5.25 -4.44
CA PHE A 72 7.42 3.87 -4.21
C PHE A 72 8.59 2.98 -3.72
N THR A 73 9.80 3.17 -4.26
CA THR A 73 11.00 2.45 -3.82
C THR A 73 11.31 2.69 -2.33
N THR A 74 10.91 3.84 -1.77
CA THR A 74 11.16 4.21 -0.36
C THR A 74 10.02 3.86 0.60
N ILE A 75 8.95 3.21 0.13
CA ILE A 75 7.89 2.66 0.99
C ILE A 75 8.49 1.61 1.94
N THR A 76 7.88 1.45 3.09
CA THR A 76 8.30 0.46 4.08
C THR A 76 8.42 -0.93 3.46
N ASN A 77 9.55 -1.60 3.66
CA ASN A 77 9.85 -2.97 3.20
C ASN A 77 9.82 -3.16 1.66
N ALA A 78 9.99 -2.09 0.87
CA ALA A 78 10.05 -2.22 -0.59
C ALA A 78 11.47 -2.57 -1.07
N ASN A 79 12.45 -1.75 -0.75
CA ASN A 79 13.80 -1.91 -1.25
C ASN A 79 14.85 -1.75 -0.16
N PHE A 80 15.69 -2.77 -0.01
CA PHE A 80 16.81 -2.84 0.92
C PHE A 80 18.16 -2.76 0.21
N ASP A 81 18.17 -2.63 -1.12
CA ASP A 81 19.39 -2.58 -1.92
C ASP A 81 19.91 -1.14 -2.05
N LYS A 82 20.92 -0.83 -1.25
CA LYS A 82 21.58 0.47 -1.25
C LYS A 82 22.08 0.86 -2.65
N VAL A 83 22.70 -0.07 -3.38
CA VAL A 83 23.26 0.21 -4.71
C VAL A 83 22.17 0.55 -5.71
N ALA A 84 21.02 -0.14 -5.64
CA ALA A 84 19.87 0.19 -6.49
C ALA A 84 19.32 1.58 -6.17
N ILE A 85 19.31 1.98 -4.90
CA ILE A 85 18.85 3.32 -4.47
C ILE A 85 19.84 4.41 -4.91
N GLU A 86 21.16 4.19 -4.76
CA GLU A 86 22.20 5.11 -5.24
C GLU A 86 22.07 5.39 -6.75
N LYS A 87 21.87 4.37 -7.56
CA LYS A 87 21.62 4.52 -9.01
C LYS A 87 20.36 5.34 -9.32
N ARG A 88 19.33 5.23 -8.48
CA ARG A 88 18.12 6.06 -8.64
C ARG A 88 18.39 7.52 -8.29
N ILE A 89 19.22 7.78 -7.29
CA ILE A 89 19.65 9.14 -6.94
C ILE A 89 20.42 9.76 -8.13
N GLU A 90 21.42 9.05 -8.66
CA GLU A 90 22.20 9.49 -9.82
C GLU A 90 21.31 9.83 -11.02
N LYS A 91 20.40 8.90 -11.39
CA LYS A 91 19.43 9.11 -12.48
C LYS A 91 18.51 10.33 -12.22
N THR A 92 18.09 10.53 -10.98
CA THR A 92 17.24 11.67 -10.60
C THR A 92 17.99 12.99 -10.71
N LEU A 93 19.25 13.02 -10.28
CA LEU A 93 20.12 14.21 -10.41
C LEU A 93 20.40 14.56 -11.87
N GLU A 94 20.69 13.56 -12.71
CA GLU A 94 20.89 13.73 -14.16
C GLU A 94 19.63 14.35 -14.80
N MET A 95 18.47 13.77 -14.59
CA MET A 95 17.21 14.26 -15.15
C MET A 95 16.84 15.65 -14.60
N LYS A 96 17.03 15.88 -13.31
CA LYS A 96 16.80 17.17 -12.67
C LYS A 96 17.69 18.27 -13.29
N THR A 97 18.98 17.97 -13.53
CA THR A 97 19.91 18.91 -14.17
C THR A 97 19.45 19.28 -15.57
N ALA A 98 19.02 18.31 -16.37
CA ALA A 98 18.50 18.56 -17.72
C ALA A 98 17.21 19.41 -17.71
N LEU A 99 16.36 19.25 -16.70
CA LEU A 99 15.15 20.08 -16.52
C LEU A 99 15.48 21.46 -15.97
N TRP A 100 16.46 21.57 -15.07
CA TRP A 100 16.92 22.85 -14.52
C TRP A 100 17.41 23.81 -15.62
N GLU A 101 18.09 23.28 -16.64
CA GLU A 101 18.56 24.10 -17.78
C GLU A 101 17.40 24.65 -18.62
N GLN A 102 16.22 24.13 -18.51
CA GLN A 102 15.02 24.56 -19.21
C GLN A 102 14.28 25.70 -18.49
N LEU A 103 14.57 25.97 -17.20
CA LEU A 103 13.89 26.99 -16.41
C LEU A 103 14.23 28.39 -16.89
N GLU A 104 13.22 29.24 -17.04
CA GLU A 104 13.34 30.66 -17.27
C GLU A 104 13.60 31.42 -15.95
N ARG A 105 12.95 30.99 -14.85
CA ARG A 105 13.07 31.60 -13.53
C ARG A 105 13.59 30.57 -12.53
N ARG A 106 14.71 30.91 -11.87
CA ARG A 106 15.37 30.02 -10.86
C ARG A 106 15.34 30.62 -9.46
N ASP A 107 14.70 31.76 -9.27
CA ASP A 107 14.55 32.47 -8.01
C ASP A 107 13.58 31.71 -7.09
N ASN A 108 13.83 31.76 -5.78
CA ASN A 108 12.99 31.18 -4.73
C ASN A 108 12.77 29.66 -4.85
N LEU A 109 13.67 28.93 -5.51
CA LEU A 109 13.65 27.46 -5.50
C LEU A 109 14.40 26.93 -4.27
N PRO A 110 13.93 25.83 -3.65
CA PRO A 110 14.61 25.22 -2.51
C PRO A 110 15.98 24.67 -2.90
N GLU A 111 16.88 24.53 -1.93
CA GLU A 111 18.24 23.98 -2.13
C GLU A 111 18.23 22.67 -2.92
N ALA A 112 17.27 21.79 -2.62
CA ALA A 112 17.14 20.48 -3.27
C ALA A 112 16.95 20.58 -4.79
N ALA A 113 16.38 21.68 -5.30
CA ALA A 113 16.19 21.90 -6.73
C ALA A 113 17.51 22.12 -7.46
N GLY A 114 18.43 22.88 -6.86
CA GLY A 114 19.73 23.22 -7.46
C GLY A 114 20.88 22.27 -7.08
N TRP A 115 20.73 21.47 -6.03
CA TRP A 115 21.81 20.61 -5.55
C TRP A 115 22.19 19.52 -6.55
N THR A 116 23.49 19.38 -6.81
CA THR A 116 24.10 18.28 -7.57
C THR A 116 25.28 17.76 -6.77
N GLY A 117 25.44 16.43 -6.71
CA GLY A 117 26.55 15.84 -5.96
C GLY A 117 26.91 14.45 -6.50
N GLU A 118 28.14 14.06 -6.23
CA GLU A 118 28.69 12.76 -6.60
C GLU A 118 28.38 11.70 -5.53
N PRO A 119 28.40 10.38 -5.86
CA PRO A 119 28.10 9.31 -4.92
C PRO A 119 28.90 9.37 -3.61
N SER A 120 30.14 9.90 -3.64
CA SER A 120 30.99 10.09 -2.45
C SER A 120 30.42 11.11 -1.45
N GLU A 121 29.52 11.99 -1.88
CA GLU A 121 28.89 13.03 -1.07
C GLU A 121 27.53 12.62 -0.50
N PHE A 122 26.92 11.53 -1.02
CA PHE A 122 25.55 11.15 -0.71
C PHE A 122 25.29 10.91 0.78
N ILE A 123 26.19 10.18 1.46
CA ILE A 123 26.06 9.93 2.91
C ILE A 123 26.10 11.22 3.71
N LYS A 124 26.99 12.15 3.36
CA LYS A 124 27.09 13.44 4.03
C LYS A 124 25.80 14.24 3.81
N LYS A 125 25.33 14.35 2.56
CA LYS A 125 24.09 15.08 2.23
C LYS A 125 22.85 14.48 2.87
N ALA A 126 22.75 13.16 2.93
CA ALA A 126 21.67 12.47 3.63
C ALA A 126 21.56 12.86 5.11
N SER A 127 22.70 13.10 5.78
CA SER A 127 22.71 13.52 7.19
C SER A 127 22.22 14.96 7.40
N GLU A 128 22.21 15.77 6.34
CA GLU A 128 21.71 17.15 6.35
C GLU A 128 20.22 17.22 5.95
N GLY A 129 19.70 16.20 5.24
CA GLY A 129 18.38 16.19 4.58
C GLY A 129 17.31 15.30 5.22
N GLY A 130 17.52 14.81 6.45
CA GLY A 130 16.61 13.85 7.11
C GLY A 130 15.21 14.41 7.45
N VAL A 131 14.30 13.51 7.80
CA VAL A 131 12.87 13.83 8.06
C VAL A 131 12.63 14.76 9.27
N LEU A 132 13.61 14.93 10.16
CA LEU A 132 13.51 15.78 11.36
C LEU A 132 13.98 17.22 11.15
N ILE A 133 14.14 17.68 9.91
CA ILE A 133 14.57 19.06 9.63
C ILE A 133 13.43 20.03 9.96
N GLY A 134 13.71 20.95 10.86
CA GLY A 134 12.78 22.00 11.28
C GLY A 134 12.75 22.15 12.80
N GLN A 135 12.23 23.27 13.29
CA GLN A 135 12.12 23.56 14.73
C GLN A 135 10.70 23.36 15.27
N ASN A 136 9.70 23.36 14.40
CA ASN A 136 8.29 23.20 14.80
C ASN A 136 7.83 21.77 14.53
N GLU A 137 7.46 21.05 15.61
CA GLU A 137 7.06 19.64 15.51
C GLU A 137 5.75 19.43 14.74
N ASP A 138 4.85 20.40 14.73
CA ASP A 138 3.59 20.30 13.97
C ASP A 138 3.84 20.40 12.47
N ILE A 139 4.75 21.30 12.06
CA ILE A 139 5.19 21.41 10.65
C ILE A 139 5.90 20.13 10.22
N ILE A 140 6.82 19.59 11.03
CA ILE A 140 7.50 18.32 10.75
C ILE A 140 6.48 17.19 10.61
N SER A 141 5.51 17.12 11.51
CA SER A 141 4.42 16.13 11.52
C SER A 141 3.58 16.20 10.24
N LEU A 142 3.11 17.38 9.86
CA LEU A 142 2.29 17.58 8.66
C LEU A 142 3.08 17.30 7.37
N ARG A 143 4.34 17.77 7.28
CA ARG A 143 5.22 17.45 6.15
C ARG A 143 5.48 15.95 6.02
N SER A 144 5.61 15.24 7.16
CA SER A 144 5.75 13.78 7.18
C SER A 144 4.45 13.10 6.71
N LEU A 145 3.30 13.55 7.22
CA LEU A 145 1.98 13.02 6.85
C LEU A 145 1.72 13.17 5.35
N ILE A 146 1.98 14.37 4.79
CA ILE A 146 1.88 14.63 3.34
C ILE A 146 2.86 13.73 2.57
N THR A 147 4.15 13.73 2.93
CA THR A 147 5.17 12.93 2.23
C THR A 147 4.81 11.44 2.23
N TYR A 148 4.33 10.91 3.34
CA TYR A 148 3.96 9.50 3.46
C TYR A 148 2.65 9.19 2.72
N GLY A 149 1.69 10.11 2.72
CA GLY A 149 0.51 10.03 1.85
C GLY A 149 0.90 9.97 0.37
N LEU A 150 1.79 10.86 -0.07
CA LEU A 150 2.29 10.89 -1.46
C LEU A 150 3.09 9.64 -1.84
N LYS A 151 3.83 9.02 -0.92
CA LYS A 151 4.44 7.69 -1.15
C LYS A 151 3.37 6.63 -1.43
N GLY A 152 2.26 6.63 -0.68
CA GLY A 152 1.13 5.74 -0.90
C GLY A 152 0.45 5.99 -2.25
N LEU A 153 0.19 7.26 -2.57
CA LEU A 153 -0.37 7.67 -3.87
C LEU A 153 0.52 7.19 -5.02
N SER A 154 1.86 7.38 -4.90
CA SER A 154 2.81 6.96 -5.91
C SER A 154 2.77 5.47 -6.22
N ALA A 155 2.50 4.62 -5.21
CA ALA A 155 2.35 3.19 -5.42
C ALA A 155 1.12 2.88 -6.29
N TYR A 156 0.00 3.52 -6.04
CA TYR A 156 -1.23 3.29 -6.80
C TYR A 156 -1.15 3.83 -8.22
N THR A 157 -0.64 5.05 -8.40
CA THR A 157 -0.42 5.60 -9.74
C THR A 157 0.59 4.77 -10.54
N ARG A 158 1.67 4.28 -9.91
CA ARG A 158 2.65 3.41 -10.57
C ARG A 158 2.03 2.10 -11.08
N HIS A 159 1.14 1.48 -10.31
CA HIS A 159 0.42 0.28 -10.76
C HIS A 159 -0.53 0.57 -11.94
N ALA A 160 -1.14 1.74 -11.98
CA ALA A 160 -1.93 2.16 -13.15
C ALA A 160 -1.03 2.43 -14.37
N ASN A 161 0.13 3.07 -14.17
CA ASN A 161 1.07 3.36 -15.26
C ASN A 161 1.62 2.08 -15.93
N VAL A 162 1.86 0.98 -15.19
CA VAL A 162 2.28 -0.29 -15.81
C VAL A 162 1.19 -0.90 -16.71
N LEU A 163 -0.06 -0.51 -16.51
CA LEU A 163 -1.20 -0.82 -17.37
C LEU A 163 -1.49 0.27 -18.41
N LEU A 164 -0.54 1.21 -18.59
CA LEU A 164 -0.60 2.30 -19.55
C LEU A 164 -1.77 3.29 -19.30
N GLN A 165 -2.22 3.39 -18.06
CA GLN A 165 -3.19 4.39 -17.61
C GLN A 165 -2.46 5.52 -16.90
N GLU A 166 -2.65 6.76 -17.38
CA GLU A 166 -1.97 7.96 -16.89
C GLU A 166 -2.97 8.97 -16.35
N ASP A 167 -2.56 9.69 -15.31
CA ASP A 167 -3.26 10.87 -14.80
C ASP A 167 -2.27 12.01 -14.55
N ARG A 168 -2.04 12.82 -15.57
CA ARG A 168 -1.07 13.93 -15.52
C ARG A 168 -1.43 15.02 -14.52
N GLU A 169 -2.70 15.14 -14.14
CA GLU A 169 -3.11 16.07 -13.10
C GLU A 169 -2.73 15.54 -11.71
N ALA A 170 -2.92 14.23 -11.48
CA ALA A 170 -2.44 13.58 -10.26
C ALA A 170 -0.91 13.64 -10.15
N ASP A 171 -0.17 13.45 -11.26
CA ASP A 171 1.29 13.59 -11.30
C ASP A 171 1.74 15.03 -10.99
N ALA A 172 1.05 16.01 -11.56
CA ALA A 172 1.36 17.43 -11.30
C ALA A 172 1.09 17.80 -9.83
N PHE A 173 -0.04 17.33 -9.27
CA PHE A 173 -0.36 17.52 -7.87
C PHE A 173 0.69 16.87 -6.96
N LEU A 174 1.00 15.59 -7.19
CA LEU A 174 1.97 14.84 -6.39
C LEU A 174 3.31 15.60 -6.30
N GLN A 175 3.79 16.10 -7.44
CA GLN A 175 5.05 16.85 -7.50
C GLN A 175 4.94 18.22 -6.82
N ARG A 176 3.85 18.96 -7.03
CA ARG A 176 3.59 20.24 -6.34
C ARG A 176 3.52 20.06 -4.83
N ALA A 177 2.76 19.09 -4.35
CA ALA A 177 2.61 18.82 -2.93
C ALA A 177 3.93 18.34 -2.29
N LEU A 178 4.69 17.51 -3.01
CA LEU A 178 6.01 17.06 -2.56
C LEU A 178 7.01 18.22 -2.46
N ALA A 179 7.04 19.10 -3.43
CA ALA A 179 7.88 20.32 -3.41
C ALA A 179 7.48 21.27 -2.28
N ALA A 180 6.18 21.44 -2.03
CA ALA A 180 5.64 22.30 -0.97
C ALA A 180 6.11 21.85 0.43
N THR A 181 6.46 20.58 0.63
CA THR A 181 7.04 20.13 1.91
C THR A 181 8.45 20.67 2.19
N LEU A 182 9.08 21.37 1.23
CA LEU A 182 10.35 22.08 1.40
C LEU A 182 10.16 23.59 1.62
N ASP A 183 8.95 24.11 1.52
CA ASP A 183 8.67 25.54 1.67
C ASP A 183 8.50 25.90 3.16
N ASP A 184 9.47 26.63 3.70
CA ASP A 184 9.44 27.09 5.10
C ASP A 184 8.46 28.28 5.31
N GLY A 185 7.91 28.85 4.24
CA GLY A 185 6.90 29.90 4.30
C GLY A 185 5.48 29.41 4.56
N LEU A 186 5.21 28.10 4.42
CA LEU A 186 3.89 27.55 4.66
C LEU A 186 3.55 27.45 6.14
N SER A 187 2.37 27.95 6.49
CA SER A 187 1.81 27.84 7.84
C SER A 187 1.28 26.43 8.13
N VAL A 188 0.97 26.17 9.40
CA VAL A 188 0.29 24.92 9.82
C VAL A 188 -1.05 24.75 9.11
N ASP A 189 -1.83 25.83 8.95
CA ASP A 189 -3.11 25.80 8.26
C ASP A 189 -2.95 25.45 6.77
N ASP A 190 -1.96 26.03 6.07
CA ASP A 190 -1.65 25.69 4.68
C ASP A 190 -1.32 24.21 4.54
N LEU A 191 -0.52 23.66 5.46
CA LEU A 191 -0.15 22.24 5.46
C LEU A 191 -1.33 21.31 5.79
N ILE A 192 -2.28 21.74 6.65
CA ILE A 192 -3.53 21.01 6.91
C ILE A 192 -4.37 20.96 5.62
N HIS A 193 -4.52 22.08 4.91
CA HIS A 193 -5.24 22.11 3.64
C HIS A 193 -4.57 21.18 2.61
N LEU A 194 -3.25 21.25 2.47
CA LEU A 194 -2.50 20.38 1.57
C LEU A 194 -2.61 18.89 1.95
N THR A 195 -2.73 18.58 3.25
CA THR A 195 -2.97 17.21 3.74
C THR A 195 -4.32 16.68 3.26
N LEU A 196 -5.39 17.47 3.36
CA LEU A 196 -6.72 17.07 2.90
C LEU A 196 -6.77 16.97 1.36
N GLU A 197 -6.16 17.91 0.65
CA GLU A 197 -6.00 17.85 -0.81
C GLU A 197 -5.22 16.57 -1.22
N THR A 198 -4.19 16.18 -0.46
CA THR A 198 -3.50 14.90 -0.67
C THR A 198 -4.47 13.71 -0.55
N GLY A 199 -5.42 13.76 0.38
CA GLY A 199 -6.49 12.76 0.51
C GLY A 199 -7.40 12.70 -0.72
N GLU A 200 -7.81 13.84 -1.27
CA GLU A 200 -8.63 13.91 -2.50
C GLU A 200 -7.92 13.25 -3.69
N TYR A 201 -6.63 13.54 -3.85
CA TYR A 201 -5.81 12.87 -4.88
C TYR A 201 -5.55 11.40 -4.55
N GLY A 202 -5.63 11.00 -3.28
CA GLY A 202 -5.64 9.61 -2.86
C GLY A 202 -6.85 8.84 -3.41
N VAL A 203 -8.04 9.43 -3.29
CA VAL A 203 -9.28 8.88 -3.91
C VAL A 203 -9.10 8.75 -5.42
N ARG A 204 -8.60 9.82 -6.07
CA ARG A 204 -8.37 9.86 -7.52
C ARG A 204 -7.35 8.80 -7.99
N GLY A 205 -6.26 8.61 -7.26
CA GLY A 205 -5.24 7.60 -7.57
C GLY A 205 -5.76 6.17 -7.41
N MET A 206 -6.55 5.90 -6.39
CA MET A 206 -7.22 4.60 -6.21
C MET A 206 -8.26 4.36 -7.31
N ALA A 207 -9.05 5.36 -7.70
CA ALA A 207 -10.01 5.28 -8.81
C ALA A 207 -9.31 5.01 -10.15
N LEU A 208 -8.15 5.65 -10.40
CA LEU A 208 -7.33 5.39 -11.58
C LEU A 208 -6.88 3.93 -11.63
N LEU A 209 -6.38 3.39 -10.51
CA LEU A 209 -5.92 2.01 -10.43
C LEU A 209 -7.07 1.01 -10.55
N ASP A 210 -8.21 1.26 -9.92
CA ASP A 210 -9.42 0.44 -10.05
C ASP A 210 -9.85 0.34 -11.52
N ARG A 211 -9.93 1.48 -12.22
CA ARG A 211 -10.23 1.53 -13.64
C ARG A 211 -9.19 0.75 -14.47
N ALA A 212 -7.90 0.97 -14.23
CA ALA A 212 -6.83 0.28 -14.94
C ALA A 212 -6.91 -1.24 -14.79
N ASN A 213 -7.14 -1.72 -13.57
CA ASN A 213 -7.29 -3.14 -13.27
C ASN A 213 -8.56 -3.74 -13.90
N THR A 214 -9.70 -3.08 -13.74
CA THR A 214 -11.00 -3.60 -14.20
C THR A 214 -11.16 -3.55 -15.71
N GLU A 215 -10.64 -2.53 -16.39
CA GLU A 215 -10.58 -2.46 -17.86
C GLU A 215 -9.65 -3.53 -18.45
N THR A 216 -8.57 -3.86 -17.76
CA THR A 216 -7.59 -4.84 -18.25
C THR A 216 -7.97 -6.28 -17.92
N TYR A 217 -8.45 -6.54 -16.70
CA TYR A 217 -8.63 -7.90 -16.16
C TYR A 217 -10.09 -8.28 -15.90
N GLY A 218 -11.02 -7.36 -16.10
CA GLY A 218 -12.44 -7.50 -15.75
C GLY A 218 -12.71 -7.13 -14.29
N ASN A 219 -13.99 -6.95 -13.94
CA ASN A 219 -14.37 -6.72 -12.54
C ASN A 219 -14.12 -7.98 -11.72
N PRO A 220 -13.57 -7.85 -10.49
CA PRO A 220 -13.46 -8.98 -9.57
C PRO A 220 -14.81 -9.66 -9.38
N GLU A 221 -14.77 -10.99 -9.34
CA GLU A 221 -15.95 -11.84 -9.15
C GLU A 221 -15.85 -12.61 -7.84
N ILE A 222 -16.99 -12.92 -7.23
CA ILE A 222 -17.04 -13.81 -6.06
C ILE A 222 -16.36 -15.13 -6.44
N THR A 223 -15.28 -15.44 -5.75
CA THR A 223 -14.39 -16.56 -6.09
C THR A 223 -14.04 -17.36 -4.85
N THR A 224 -14.20 -18.66 -4.97
CA THR A 224 -13.66 -19.63 -3.99
C THR A 224 -12.22 -19.94 -4.38
N VAL A 225 -11.29 -19.72 -3.46
CA VAL A 225 -9.85 -19.91 -3.66
C VAL A 225 -9.34 -21.02 -2.76
N ASP A 226 -8.69 -22.01 -3.36
CA ASP A 226 -8.02 -23.09 -2.60
C ASP A 226 -6.80 -22.54 -1.85
N ILE A 227 -6.60 -23.05 -0.63
CA ILE A 227 -5.43 -22.72 0.21
C ILE A 227 -4.50 -23.92 0.44
N GLY A 228 -4.76 -25.02 -0.24
CA GLY A 228 -3.89 -26.18 -0.33
C GLY A 228 -2.88 -26.09 -1.48
N VAL A 229 -2.15 -27.17 -1.72
CA VAL A 229 -1.12 -27.25 -2.77
C VAL A 229 -1.37 -28.43 -3.70
N GLY A 230 -0.89 -28.29 -4.94
CA GLY A 230 -0.84 -29.35 -5.94
C GLY A 230 0.46 -30.18 -5.86
N SER A 231 0.64 -31.06 -6.84
CA SER A 231 1.78 -31.97 -6.93
C SER A 231 2.89 -31.52 -7.89
N ASN A 232 2.71 -30.39 -8.56
CA ASN A 232 3.71 -29.82 -9.46
C ASN A 232 4.65 -28.87 -8.72
N PRO A 233 5.90 -28.68 -9.20
CA PRO A 233 6.74 -27.57 -8.78
C PRO A 233 6.01 -26.24 -8.91
N GLY A 234 6.25 -25.29 -8.01
CA GLY A 234 5.51 -24.04 -7.96
C GLY A 234 6.37 -22.78 -7.95
N ILE A 235 5.78 -21.68 -8.37
CA ILE A 235 6.28 -20.32 -8.16
C ILE A 235 5.28 -19.60 -7.25
N LEU A 236 5.79 -18.97 -6.18
CA LEU A 236 5.01 -18.16 -5.27
C LEU A 236 5.14 -16.68 -5.64
N VAL A 237 4.03 -15.99 -5.80
CA VAL A 237 4.03 -14.56 -6.15
C VAL A 237 3.45 -13.75 -5.01
N SER A 238 4.25 -12.82 -4.48
CA SER A 238 3.86 -11.90 -3.41
C SER A 238 4.03 -10.45 -3.83
N GLY A 239 3.33 -9.55 -3.18
CA GLY A 239 3.25 -8.13 -3.55
C GLY A 239 1.92 -7.80 -4.22
N HIS A 240 1.92 -6.80 -5.14
CA HIS A 240 0.66 -6.19 -5.59
C HIS A 240 0.50 -6.12 -7.12
N ASP A 241 1.58 -6.28 -7.91
CA ASP A 241 1.58 -5.97 -9.34
C ASP A 241 0.87 -7.07 -10.16
N LEU A 242 -0.34 -6.76 -10.67
CA LEU A 242 -1.12 -7.69 -11.47
C LEU A 242 -0.56 -7.87 -12.88
N ARG A 243 0.19 -6.89 -13.41
CA ARG A 243 0.84 -7.02 -14.71
C ARG A 243 1.97 -8.04 -14.67
N ASP A 244 2.72 -8.06 -13.57
CA ASP A 244 3.75 -9.09 -13.33
C ASP A 244 3.11 -10.48 -13.22
N MET A 245 1.98 -10.60 -12.53
CA MET A 245 1.22 -11.85 -12.44
C MET A 245 0.77 -12.32 -13.83
N GLU A 246 0.20 -11.43 -14.64
CA GLU A 246 -0.22 -11.75 -16.02
C GLU A 246 0.94 -12.29 -16.84
N MET A 247 2.06 -11.55 -16.91
CA MET A 247 3.23 -11.96 -17.71
C MET A 247 3.83 -13.28 -17.23
N LEU A 248 3.83 -13.54 -15.92
CA LEU A 248 4.30 -14.81 -15.37
C LEU A 248 3.36 -15.95 -15.74
N LEU A 249 2.05 -15.77 -15.61
CA LEU A 249 1.05 -16.78 -15.98
C LEU A 249 1.12 -17.13 -17.46
N GLU A 250 1.29 -16.13 -18.34
CA GLU A 250 1.50 -16.36 -19.78
C GLU A 250 2.73 -17.23 -20.06
N GLN A 251 3.86 -16.97 -19.39
CA GLN A 251 5.11 -17.66 -19.61
C GLN A 251 5.19 -19.04 -18.94
N THR A 252 4.36 -19.30 -17.94
CA THR A 252 4.32 -20.60 -17.24
C THR A 252 3.36 -21.60 -17.87
N GLN A 253 2.52 -21.19 -18.83
CA GLN A 253 1.59 -22.11 -19.52
C GLN A 253 2.32 -23.28 -20.18
N GLY A 254 1.83 -24.50 -19.92
CA GLY A 254 2.37 -25.73 -20.51
C GLY A 254 3.76 -26.13 -20.03
N THR A 255 4.33 -25.44 -19.05
CA THR A 255 5.68 -25.72 -18.54
C THR A 255 5.73 -26.80 -17.47
N GLY A 256 4.58 -27.19 -16.90
CA GLY A 256 4.49 -28.09 -15.75
C GLY A 256 4.76 -27.40 -14.40
N VAL A 257 4.79 -26.07 -14.38
CA VAL A 257 5.01 -25.27 -13.18
C VAL A 257 3.68 -24.61 -12.77
N ASP A 258 3.28 -24.78 -11.52
CA ASP A 258 2.10 -24.15 -10.94
C ASP A 258 2.46 -22.77 -10.38
N VAL A 259 1.49 -21.86 -10.33
CA VAL A 259 1.64 -20.52 -9.77
C VAL A 259 0.67 -20.34 -8.62
N TYR A 260 1.18 -19.81 -7.50
CA TYR A 260 0.42 -19.55 -6.28
C TYR A 260 0.54 -18.07 -5.90
N THR A 261 -0.53 -17.53 -5.33
CA THR A 261 -0.52 -16.20 -4.72
C THR A 261 -0.14 -16.26 -3.26
N HIS A 262 0.42 -15.16 -2.75
CA HIS A 262 0.71 -14.96 -1.34
C HIS A 262 0.34 -13.52 -0.95
N SER A 263 -0.21 -13.35 0.27
CA SER A 263 -0.46 -12.04 0.86
C SER A 263 -1.34 -11.14 -0.04
N GLU A 264 -0.88 -9.94 -0.41
CA GLU A 264 -1.64 -9.00 -1.25
C GLU A 264 -1.82 -9.44 -2.71
N MET A 265 -1.19 -10.54 -3.13
CA MET A 265 -1.45 -11.09 -4.46
C MET A 265 -2.69 -12.01 -4.50
N LEU A 266 -3.23 -12.43 -3.36
CA LEU A 266 -4.47 -13.23 -3.28
C LEU A 266 -5.59 -12.71 -4.19
N PRO A 267 -5.89 -11.39 -4.24
CA PRO A 267 -6.97 -10.87 -5.06
C PRO A 267 -6.80 -11.06 -6.57
N ALA A 268 -5.61 -11.40 -7.08
CA ALA A 268 -5.46 -11.80 -8.47
C ALA A 268 -6.38 -12.98 -8.84
N GLN A 269 -6.70 -13.86 -7.87
CA GLN A 269 -7.62 -14.99 -8.05
C GLN A 269 -9.05 -14.55 -8.39
N TYR A 270 -9.42 -13.30 -8.05
CA TYR A 270 -10.79 -12.80 -8.23
C TYR A 270 -11.05 -12.25 -9.63
N TYR A 271 -10.01 -11.93 -10.39
CA TYR A 271 -10.13 -11.31 -11.71
C TYR A 271 -10.43 -12.36 -12.81
N PRO A 272 -11.47 -12.14 -13.65
CA PRO A 272 -11.86 -13.08 -14.71
C PRO A 272 -10.71 -13.43 -15.67
N ALA A 273 -9.87 -12.45 -16.01
CA ALA A 273 -8.79 -12.64 -16.98
C ALA A 273 -7.75 -13.70 -16.56
N PHE A 274 -7.59 -13.94 -15.26
CA PHE A 274 -6.64 -14.93 -14.76
C PHE A 274 -7.22 -16.35 -14.63
N LYS A 275 -8.55 -16.50 -14.63
CA LYS A 275 -9.22 -17.80 -14.47
C LYS A 275 -9.02 -18.76 -15.65
N LYS A 276 -8.54 -18.26 -16.79
CA LYS A 276 -8.20 -19.07 -17.96
C LYS A 276 -6.92 -19.92 -17.81
N TYR A 277 -6.09 -19.66 -16.79
CA TYR A 277 -4.81 -20.33 -16.60
C TYR A 277 -4.95 -21.56 -15.68
N PRO A 278 -4.87 -22.81 -16.18
CA PRO A 278 -5.09 -24.01 -15.38
C PRO A 278 -4.00 -24.27 -14.34
N ASN A 279 -2.83 -23.65 -14.52
CA ASN A 279 -1.71 -23.70 -13.60
C ASN A 279 -1.73 -22.60 -12.54
N PHE A 280 -2.75 -21.74 -12.51
CA PHE A 280 -3.01 -20.78 -11.45
C PHE A 280 -3.83 -21.47 -10.36
N LYS A 281 -3.18 -21.89 -9.26
CA LYS A 281 -3.76 -22.90 -8.34
C LYS A 281 -4.54 -22.33 -7.18
N GLY A 282 -3.98 -21.40 -6.45
CA GLY A 282 -4.63 -20.88 -5.25
C GLY A 282 -3.71 -19.95 -4.47
N ASN A 283 -4.06 -19.75 -3.20
CA ASN A 283 -3.28 -18.92 -2.30
C ASN A 283 -2.49 -19.78 -1.31
N TYR A 284 -1.23 -19.49 -1.12
CA TYR A 284 -0.34 -20.14 -0.17
C TYR A 284 0.00 -19.19 0.97
N GLY A 285 -0.31 -19.59 2.19
CA GLY A 285 0.06 -18.83 3.39
C GLY A 285 -0.87 -17.65 3.69
N ASN A 286 -0.32 -16.67 4.39
CA ASN A 286 -1.04 -15.62 5.08
C ASN A 286 -0.52 -14.22 4.70
N ALA A 287 -0.59 -13.26 5.66
CA ALA A 287 -0.06 -11.93 5.48
C ALA A 287 1.48 -11.92 5.43
N TRP A 288 2.03 -10.90 4.81
CA TRP A 288 3.44 -10.70 4.51
C TRP A 288 4.45 -11.02 5.63
N TRP A 289 4.08 -10.81 6.87
CA TRP A 289 5.00 -10.98 8.01
C TRP A 289 5.33 -12.44 8.35
N ARG A 290 4.56 -13.40 7.78
CA ARG A 290 4.77 -14.85 7.93
C ARG A 290 5.80 -15.42 6.95
N GLN A 291 6.38 -14.62 6.09
CA GLN A 291 7.29 -15.06 5.02
C GLN A 291 8.40 -16.01 5.46
N LYS A 292 8.98 -15.79 6.65
CA LYS A 292 10.12 -16.61 7.11
C LYS A 292 9.80 -18.08 7.26
N GLU A 293 8.60 -18.42 7.64
CA GLU A 293 8.12 -19.78 7.80
C GLU A 293 7.52 -20.30 6.48
N GLU A 294 6.68 -19.50 5.86
CA GLU A 294 5.91 -19.90 4.68
C GLU A 294 6.79 -20.04 3.44
N PHE A 295 7.74 -19.12 3.19
CA PHE A 295 8.63 -19.20 2.03
C PHE A 295 9.64 -20.35 2.14
N GLU A 296 10.05 -20.71 3.34
CA GLU A 296 10.91 -21.86 3.56
C GLU A 296 10.19 -23.16 3.17
N MET A 297 8.92 -23.31 3.57
CA MET A 297 8.08 -24.48 3.32
C MET A 297 7.57 -24.57 1.87
N PHE A 298 7.63 -23.48 1.11
CA PHE A 298 7.13 -23.47 -0.27
C PHE A 298 8.01 -24.30 -1.23
N ASN A 299 9.27 -24.49 -0.93
CA ASN A 299 10.30 -25.22 -1.70
C ASN A 299 10.67 -24.57 -3.04
N GLY A 300 9.76 -23.97 -3.78
CA GLY A 300 9.97 -23.31 -5.06
C GLY A 300 10.46 -21.87 -4.96
N PRO A 301 10.75 -21.22 -6.08
CA PRO A 301 11.12 -19.81 -6.12
C PRO A 301 9.96 -18.89 -5.76
N ILE A 302 10.32 -17.72 -5.23
CA ILE A 302 9.41 -16.67 -4.78
C ILE A 302 9.67 -15.41 -5.59
N LEU A 303 8.64 -14.80 -6.17
CA LEU A 303 8.69 -13.51 -6.85
C LEU A 303 8.05 -12.43 -5.98
N MET A 304 8.87 -11.48 -5.52
CA MET A 304 8.40 -10.26 -4.87
C MET A 304 8.21 -9.15 -5.90
N THR A 305 6.98 -8.80 -6.19
CA THR A 305 6.66 -7.77 -7.20
C THR A 305 6.74 -6.35 -6.65
N THR A 306 6.50 -6.19 -5.35
CA THR A 306 6.50 -4.90 -4.65
C THR A 306 6.98 -5.06 -3.20
N ASN A 307 6.66 -4.08 -2.32
CA ASN A 307 6.80 -4.22 -0.88
C ASN A 307 5.93 -5.41 -0.38
N CYS A 308 6.07 -5.88 0.62
CA CYS A 308 6.47 -6.04 1.97
C CYS A 308 7.53 -7.15 2.10
N ILE A 309 8.76 -6.90 1.78
CA ILE A 309 9.83 -7.88 1.93
C ILE A 309 10.18 -8.01 3.43
N VAL A 310 10.24 -9.24 3.91
CA VAL A 310 10.88 -9.57 5.18
C VAL A 310 12.30 -10.06 4.87
N PRO A 311 13.35 -9.56 5.55
CA PRO A 311 14.70 -10.05 5.32
C PRO A 311 14.77 -11.58 5.31
N PRO A 312 15.16 -12.18 4.17
CA PRO A 312 15.08 -13.62 3.96
C PRO A 312 16.04 -14.39 4.85
N LYS A 313 15.67 -15.64 5.18
CA LYS A 313 16.61 -16.62 5.74
C LYS A 313 17.55 -17.13 4.63
N ASP A 314 18.75 -17.54 4.99
CA ASP A 314 19.72 -18.12 4.06
C ASP A 314 19.18 -19.39 3.37
N SER A 315 18.27 -20.11 4.03
CA SER A 315 17.63 -21.35 3.51
C SER A 315 16.78 -21.16 2.25
N TYR A 316 16.33 -19.93 1.94
CA TYR A 316 15.53 -19.63 0.74
C TYR A 316 15.94 -18.36 0.00
N LYS A 317 16.97 -17.65 0.45
CA LYS A 317 17.39 -16.38 -0.14
C LYS A 317 17.76 -16.52 -1.65
N ASP A 318 18.37 -17.61 -2.02
CA ASP A 318 18.73 -17.95 -3.41
C ASP A 318 17.52 -18.22 -4.32
N ARG A 319 16.35 -18.50 -3.71
CA ARG A 319 15.06 -18.67 -4.40
C ARG A 319 14.21 -17.41 -4.45
N LEU A 320 14.68 -16.30 -3.82
CA LEU A 320 13.96 -15.03 -3.78
C LEU A 320 14.36 -14.16 -4.97
N TYR A 321 13.36 -13.79 -5.77
CA TYR A 321 13.46 -12.89 -6.91
C TYR A 321 12.71 -11.60 -6.63
N THR A 322 13.22 -10.49 -7.12
CA THR A 322 12.59 -9.17 -6.99
C THR A 322 12.41 -8.50 -8.35
N THR A 323 11.47 -7.59 -8.46
CA THR A 323 11.24 -6.80 -9.67
C THR A 323 10.59 -5.45 -9.32
N GLY A 324 10.52 -4.52 -10.27
CA GLY A 324 9.89 -3.21 -10.08
C GLY A 324 10.56 -2.39 -8.99
N ALA A 325 9.77 -1.89 -8.04
CA ALA A 325 10.28 -1.12 -6.90
C ALA A 325 10.92 -1.98 -5.80
N ALA A 326 10.70 -3.31 -5.85
CA ALA A 326 11.22 -4.24 -4.86
C ALA A 326 12.71 -4.53 -5.06
N GLY A 327 13.45 -4.66 -3.97
CA GLY A 327 14.88 -5.00 -4.04
C GLY A 327 15.42 -5.52 -2.70
N TYR A 328 16.28 -6.54 -2.79
CA TYR A 328 17.00 -7.05 -1.62
C TYR A 328 18.42 -7.47 -2.00
N PRO A 329 19.45 -7.11 -1.21
CA PRO A 329 20.85 -7.42 -1.53
C PRO A 329 21.11 -8.93 -1.69
N GLY A 330 21.70 -9.31 -2.82
CA GLY A 330 22.04 -10.69 -3.15
C GLY A 330 20.86 -11.53 -3.69
N CYS A 331 19.68 -10.96 -3.88
CA CYS A 331 18.58 -11.59 -4.61
C CYS A 331 18.63 -11.24 -6.10
N THR A 332 18.17 -12.15 -6.95
CA THR A 332 18.11 -11.90 -8.39
C THR A 332 16.99 -10.89 -8.71
N TYR A 333 17.36 -9.80 -9.39
CA TYR A 333 16.41 -8.80 -9.86
C TYR A 333 16.00 -9.05 -11.32
N ILE A 334 14.70 -9.09 -11.58
CA ILE A 334 14.13 -9.24 -12.92
C ILE A 334 13.82 -7.85 -13.47
N ASN A 335 14.52 -7.47 -14.53
CA ASN A 335 14.40 -6.18 -15.17
C ASN A 335 13.11 -6.06 -16.00
N GLY A 336 12.60 -4.84 -16.09
CA GLY A 336 11.49 -4.44 -16.95
C GLY A 336 10.88 -3.14 -16.49
N GLY A 337 10.57 -2.26 -17.44
CA GLY A 337 9.95 -0.95 -17.20
C GLY A 337 8.46 -0.91 -17.56
N ILE A 338 7.86 0.29 -17.45
CA ILE A 338 6.50 0.57 -17.89
C ILE A 338 6.37 0.23 -19.39
N GLY A 339 5.31 -0.49 -19.76
CA GLY A 339 5.04 -0.92 -21.13
C GLY A 339 5.99 -2.01 -21.66
N GLY A 340 7.05 -2.37 -20.91
CA GLY A 340 8.01 -3.42 -21.29
C GLY A 340 7.52 -4.82 -20.94
N LYS A 341 8.13 -5.82 -21.61
CA LYS A 341 7.96 -7.23 -21.22
C LYS A 341 9.09 -7.63 -20.27
N LYS A 342 8.74 -8.36 -19.22
CA LYS A 342 9.70 -9.00 -18.31
C LYS A 342 9.93 -10.44 -18.76
N ASP A 343 11.18 -10.91 -18.69
CA ASP A 343 11.53 -12.30 -18.95
C ASP A 343 11.60 -13.07 -17.62
N PHE A 344 10.65 -13.95 -17.40
CA PHE A 344 10.57 -14.82 -16.23
C PHE A 344 11.18 -16.21 -16.49
N SER A 345 11.87 -16.43 -17.60
CA SER A 345 12.45 -17.74 -17.93
C SER A 345 13.37 -18.26 -16.84
N VAL A 346 14.16 -17.38 -16.21
CA VAL A 346 15.10 -17.75 -15.13
C VAL A 346 14.37 -18.34 -13.92
N ILE A 347 13.28 -17.75 -13.49
CA ILE A 347 12.51 -18.23 -12.33
C ILE A 347 11.73 -19.51 -12.68
N ILE A 348 11.22 -19.62 -13.91
CA ILE A 348 10.55 -20.84 -14.42
C ILE A 348 11.53 -22.01 -14.48
N GLN A 349 12.74 -21.81 -15.01
CA GLN A 349 13.76 -22.86 -15.04
C GLN A 349 14.24 -23.23 -13.62
N HIS A 350 14.25 -22.28 -12.69
CA HIS A 350 14.54 -22.58 -11.29
C HIS A 350 13.43 -23.47 -10.69
N ALA A 351 12.16 -23.09 -10.86
CA ALA A 351 11.03 -23.86 -10.35
C ALA A 351 11.02 -25.33 -10.80
N LYS A 352 11.33 -25.59 -12.08
CA LYS A 352 11.41 -26.95 -12.64
C LYS A 352 12.41 -27.88 -11.94
N ARG A 353 13.35 -27.34 -11.17
CA ARG A 353 14.35 -28.12 -10.42
C ARG A 353 14.00 -28.24 -8.93
N CYS A 354 12.92 -27.61 -8.51
CA CYS A 354 12.47 -27.63 -7.13
C CYS A 354 11.46 -28.75 -6.90
N GLU A 355 11.37 -29.20 -5.65
CA GLU A 355 10.28 -30.05 -5.20
C GLU A 355 8.94 -29.27 -5.18
N PRO A 356 7.80 -29.95 -5.26
CA PRO A 356 6.50 -29.32 -5.05
C PRO A 356 6.41 -28.61 -3.70
N PRO A 357 5.55 -27.59 -3.56
CA PRO A 357 5.32 -26.93 -2.27
C PRO A 357 4.85 -27.90 -1.19
N THR A 358 5.35 -27.74 0.03
CA THR A 358 4.80 -28.44 1.21
C THR A 358 3.50 -27.77 1.64
N GLY A 359 2.41 -28.53 1.74
CA GLY A 359 1.13 -28.00 2.22
C GLY A 359 1.22 -27.57 3.69
N ILE A 360 0.83 -26.34 3.97
CA ILE A 360 0.76 -25.77 5.32
C ILE A 360 -0.67 -25.58 5.82
N GLU A 361 -1.62 -25.53 4.89
CA GLU A 361 -3.05 -25.38 5.15
C GLU A 361 -3.85 -26.19 4.13
N GLN A 362 -5.13 -26.41 4.43
CA GLN A 362 -6.11 -27.05 3.53
C GLN A 362 -7.45 -26.34 3.66
N GLY A 363 -8.25 -26.39 2.62
CA GLY A 363 -9.58 -25.79 2.57
C GLY A 363 -9.66 -24.67 1.55
N GLN A 364 -10.63 -23.81 1.75
CA GLN A 364 -10.98 -22.75 0.80
C GLN A 364 -11.33 -21.47 1.54
N ILE A 365 -11.10 -20.34 0.88
CA ILE A 365 -11.55 -19.01 1.28
C ILE A 365 -12.35 -18.38 0.16
N VAL A 366 -13.19 -17.40 0.48
CA VAL A 366 -14.05 -16.71 -0.49
C VAL A 366 -13.71 -15.23 -0.48
N GLY A 367 -13.58 -14.62 -1.67
CA GLY A 367 -13.36 -13.19 -1.83
C GLY A 367 -13.89 -12.72 -3.18
N GLY A 368 -13.56 -11.48 -3.57
CA GLY A 368 -14.02 -10.87 -4.83
C GLY A 368 -15.26 -9.99 -4.67
N PHE A 369 -15.53 -9.51 -3.44
CA PHE A 369 -16.64 -8.62 -3.12
C PHE A 369 -16.27 -7.14 -3.36
N ALA A 370 -15.70 -6.82 -4.53
CA ALA A 370 -15.47 -5.44 -4.97
C ALA A 370 -16.80 -4.74 -5.29
N HIS A 371 -16.76 -3.42 -5.49
CA HIS A 371 -17.98 -2.61 -5.62
C HIS A 371 -18.94 -3.11 -6.72
N ALA A 372 -18.45 -3.51 -7.89
CA ALA A 372 -19.30 -4.02 -8.96
C ALA A 372 -20.12 -5.24 -8.53
N GLN A 373 -19.52 -6.15 -7.77
CA GLN A 373 -20.18 -7.36 -7.27
C GLN A 373 -21.16 -7.06 -6.14
N VAL A 374 -20.78 -6.19 -5.19
CA VAL A 374 -21.66 -5.82 -4.07
C VAL A 374 -22.85 -5.01 -4.56
N LEU A 375 -22.64 -4.10 -5.52
CA LEU A 375 -23.74 -3.32 -6.12
C LEU A 375 -24.71 -4.18 -6.95
N ALA A 376 -24.23 -5.25 -7.58
CA ALA A 376 -25.10 -6.24 -8.21
C ALA A 376 -26.00 -6.99 -7.20
N LEU A 377 -25.62 -7.02 -5.92
CA LEU A 377 -26.38 -7.59 -4.82
C LEU A 377 -27.08 -6.52 -3.96
N ALA A 378 -27.11 -5.25 -4.41
CA ALA A 378 -27.56 -4.11 -3.60
C ALA A 378 -28.97 -4.30 -3.04
N ASP A 379 -29.94 -4.77 -3.83
CA ASP A 379 -31.30 -4.99 -3.38
C ASP A 379 -31.34 -5.97 -2.19
N LYS A 380 -30.60 -7.07 -2.27
CA LYS A 380 -30.51 -8.07 -1.21
C LYS A 380 -29.88 -7.51 0.07
N VAL A 381 -28.81 -6.72 -0.09
CA VAL A 381 -28.12 -6.06 1.05
C VAL A 381 -29.05 -5.03 1.70
N VAL A 382 -29.72 -4.20 0.90
CA VAL A 382 -30.65 -3.17 1.38
C VAL A 382 -31.84 -3.79 2.10
N ASP A 383 -32.42 -4.88 1.56
CA ASP A 383 -33.51 -5.61 2.21
C ASP A 383 -33.06 -6.22 3.55
N ALA A 384 -31.87 -6.78 3.62
CA ALA A 384 -31.31 -7.31 4.86
C ALA A 384 -31.10 -6.21 5.93
N VAL A 385 -30.66 -5.03 5.51
CA VAL A 385 -30.53 -3.85 6.43
C VAL A 385 -31.90 -3.35 6.86
N LYS A 386 -32.85 -3.12 5.93
CA LYS A 386 -34.20 -2.63 6.25
C LYS A 386 -35.01 -3.58 7.11
N SER A 387 -34.80 -4.89 6.97
CA SER A 387 -35.44 -5.91 7.82
C SER A 387 -34.74 -6.12 9.16
N GLY A 388 -33.64 -5.41 9.44
CA GLY A 388 -32.88 -5.54 10.68
C GLY A 388 -32.03 -6.83 10.79
N LYS A 389 -31.89 -7.60 9.73
CA LYS A 389 -31.05 -8.81 9.66
C LYS A 389 -29.56 -8.47 9.62
N ILE A 390 -29.22 -7.37 8.96
CA ILE A 390 -27.90 -6.73 9.06
C ILE A 390 -28.09 -5.43 9.84
N ARG A 391 -27.57 -5.40 11.05
CA ARG A 391 -27.65 -4.22 11.91
C ARG A 391 -26.56 -3.23 11.63
N LYS A 392 -25.32 -3.69 11.41
CA LYS A 392 -24.15 -2.86 11.13
C LYS A 392 -23.17 -3.54 10.19
N PHE A 393 -22.47 -2.71 9.43
CA PHE A 393 -21.24 -3.08 8.74
C PHE A 393 -20.04 -2.64 9.55
N VAL A 394 -18.97 -3.43 9.54
CA VAL A 394 -17.71 -3.10 10.18
C VAL A 394 -16.61 -3.11 9.12
N VAL A 395 -16.09 -1.94 8.78
CA VAL A 395 -14.92 -1.83 7.90
C VAL A 395 -13.68 -2.18 8.72
N MET A 396 -13.23 -3.40 8.58
CA MET A 396 -11.97 -3.91 9.13
C MET A 396 -11.03 -4.10 7.94
N ALA A 397 -10.27 -3.08 7.58
CA ALA A 397 -9.46 -3.05 6.37
C ALA A 397 -8.04 -2.55 6.67
N GLY A 398 -7.16 -2.67 5.69
CA GLY A 398 -5.79 -2.15 5.74
C GLY A 398 -4.73 -3.23 5.89
N CYS A 399 -3.71 -2.94 6.69
CA CYS A 399 -2.51 -3.76 6.78
C CYS A 399 -2.55 -4.76 7.94
N ASP A 400 -1.75 -5.82 7.83
CA ASP A 400 -1.36 -6.66 8.96
C ASP A 400 0.11 -6.42 9.34
N GLY A 401 0.61 -7.08 10.38
CA GLY A 401 1.99 -6.94 10.86
C GLY A 401 2.33 -7.89 12.01
N ARG A 402 3.58 -7.79 12.48
CA ARG A 402 4.17 -8.70 13.47
C ARG A 402 3.75 -8.40 14.91
N ALA A 403 3.27 -7.20 15.20
CA ALA A 403 2.93 -6.79 16.56
C ALA A 403 1.90 -7.75 17.17
N LYS A 404 2.18 -8.27 18.38
CA LYS A 404 1.27 -9.19 19.08
C LYS A 404 -0.10 -8.58 19.35
N SER A 405 -0.16 -7.28 19.59
CA SER A 405 -1.41 -6.53 19.78
C SER A 405 -2.40 -6.65 18.61
N ARG A 406 -1.93 -7.07 17.41
CA ARG A 406 -2.81 -7.29 16.26
C ARG A 406 -3.71 -8.53 16.37
N THR A 407 -3.52 -9.39 17.39
CA THR A 407 -4.51 -10.43 17.75
C THR A 407 -5.87 -9.81 18.07
N TYR A 408 -5.89 -8.55 18.52
CA TYR A 408 -7.11 -7.75 18.70
C TYR A 408 -8.08 -7.90 17.53
N TYR A 409 -7.61 -7.79 16.27
CA TYR A 409 -8.50 -7.86 15.10
C TYR A 409 -9.13 -9.23 14.89
N THR A 410 -8.41 -10.32 15.25
CA THR A 410 -8.98 -11.67 15.23
C THR A 410 -10.03 -11.84 16.33
N ASP A 411 -9.74 -11.36 17.53
CA ASP A 411 -10.62 -11.54 18.69
C ASP A 411 -11.83 -10.60 18.59
N PHE A 412 -11.65 -9.39 18.06
CA PHE A 412 -12.74 -8.48 17.75
C PHE A 412 -13.70 -9.06 16.70
N ALA A 413 -13.17 -9.64 15.61
CA ALA A 413 -14.00 -10.30 14.60
C ALA A 413 -14.84 -11.46 15.17
N LYS A 414 -14.29 -12.25 16.11
CA LYS A 414 -15.02 -13.32 16.81
C LYS A 414 -16.08 -12.79 17.77
N ALA A 415 -15.86 -11.63 18.37
CA ALA A 415 -16.76 -11.00 19.34
C ALA A 415 -17.89 -10.19 18.69
N LEU A 416 -17.84 -9.96 17.37
CA LEU A 416 -18.88 -9.23 16.65
C LEU A 416 -20.24 -9.96 16.74
N PRO A 417 -21.34 -9.22 16.98
CA PRO A 417 -22.69 -9.75 16.93
C PRO A 417 -22.99 -10.47 15.60
N GLU A 418 -23.87 -11.48 15.65
CA GLU A 418 -24.20 -12.31 14.47
C GLU A 418 -24.89 -11.54 13.35
N ASP A 419 -25.51 -10.41 13.65
CA ASP A 419 -26.18 -9.48 12.72
C ASP A 419 -25.24 -8.43 12.10
N THR A 420 -23.93 -8.70 12.07
CA THR A 420 -22.91 -7.81 11.52
C THR A 420 -22.14 -8.42 10.36
N VAL A 421 -21.75 -7.58 9.40
CA VAL A 421 -20.94 -7.96 8.24
C VAL A 421 -19.63 -7.18 8.24
N ILE A 422 -18.51 -7.87 8.08
CA ILE A 422 -17.18 -7.28 7.93
C ILE A 422 -16.94 -6.96 6.45
N LEU A 423 -16.61 -5.69 6.17
CA LEU A 423 -16.11 -5.24 4.87
C LEU A 423 -14.60 -5.09 4.98
N THR A 424 -13.84 -5.74 4.11
CA THR A 424 -12.38 -5.74 4.19
C THR A 424 -11.68 -5.57 2.84
N ALA A 425 -10.47 -5.01 2.90
CA ALA A 425 -9.48 -4.94 1.83
C ALA A 425 -8.09 -4.89 2.44
N GLY A 426 -7.08 -5.42 1.76
CA GLY A 426 -5.71 -5.44 2.27
C GLY A 426 -5.39 -6.65 3.15
N CYS A 427 -4.16 -6.68 3.70
CA CYS A 427 -3.66 -7.82 4.49
C CYS A 427 -4.39 -8.06 5.82
N ALA A 428 -5.10 -7.07 6.36
CA ALA A 428 -5.87 -7.22 7.60
C ALA A 428 -6.84 -8.40 7.55
N LYS A 429 -7.37 -8.72 6.35
CA LYS A 429 -8.26 -9.87 6.10
C LYS A 429 -7.74 -11.20 6.66
N TYR A 430 -6.43 -11.43 6.66
CA TYR A 430 -5.85 -12.69 7.13
C TYR A 430 -6.02 -12.94 8.62
N ARG A 431 -6.48 -11.94 9.38
CA ARG A 431 -6.84 -12.08 10.79
C ARG A 431 -8.20 -12.76 11.00
N TYR A 432 -9.05 -12.79 9.95
CA TYR A 432 -10.43 -13.28 10.09
C TYR A 432 -11.01 -13.96 8.84
N ASN A 433 -10.40 -13.90 7.66
CA ASN A 433 -10.95 -14.49 6.44
C ASN A 433 -10.98 -16.03 6.43
N LYS A 434 -10.29 -16.66 7.38
CA LYS A 434 -10.30 -18.12 7.60
C LYS A 434 -11.16 -18.54 8.81
N LEU A 435 -11.79 -17.58 9.50
CA LEU A 435 -12.73 -17.86 10.57
C LEU A 435 -14.08 -18.28 9.97
N ASN A 436 -14.72 -19.29 10.60
CA ASN A 436 -16.08 -19.65 10.26
C ASN A 436 -17.06 -18.73 11.01
N LEU A 437 -17.34 -17.56 10.42
CA LEU A 437 -18.29 -16.58 10.99
C LEU A 437 -19.72 -16.78 10.48
N GLY A 438 -19.94 -17.67 9.50
CA GLY A 438 -21.24 -17.94 8.90
C GLY A 438 -21.67 -16.90 7.86
N ASP A 439 -22.97 -16.89 7.59
CA ASP A 439 -23.61 -15.96 6.64
C ASP A 439 -24.94 -15.41 7.21
N ILE A 440 -25.42 -14.34 6.58
CA ILE A 440 -26.73 -13.76 6.83
C ILE A 440 -27.53 -13.89 5.53
N GLU A 441 -28.48 -14.83 5.46
CA GLU A 441 -29.29 -15.13 4.26
C GLU A 441 -28.44 -15.41 3.00
N GLY A 442 -27.30 -16.09 3.19
CA GLY A 442 -26.37 -16.41 2.11
C GLY A 442 -25.48 -15.23 1.70
N ILE A 443 -25.42 -14.17 2.49
CA ILE A 443 -24.39 -13.11 2.41
C ILE A 443 -23.29 -13.49 3.42
N PRO A 444 -22.06 -13.83 3.00
CA PRO A 444 -20.99 -14.12 3.93
C PRO A 444 -20.75 -12.96 4.89
N ARG A 445 -20.42 -13.25 6.14
CA ARG A 445 -20.14 -12.21 7.13
C ARG A 445 -18.75 -11.56 6.96
N VAL A 446 -17.93 -12.02 6.01
CA VAL A 446 -16.68 -11.38 5.60
C VAL A 446 -16.71 -11.15 4.10
N LEU A 447 -16.76 -9.90 3.69
CA LEU A 447 -16.76 -9.48 2.29
C LEU A 447 -15.40 -8.87 1.94
N ASP A 448 -14.53 -9.66 1.32
CA ASP A 448 -13.20 -9.24 0.90
C ASP A 448 -13.26 -8.60 -0.50
N ALA A 449 -13.02 -7.29 -0.56
CA ALA A 449 -13.01 -6.53 -1.81
C ALA A 449 -11.73 -6.73 -2.63
N GLY A 450 -10.57 -7.02 -1.98
CA GLY A 450 -9.33 -7.20 -2.70
C GLY A 450 -8.07 -6.68 -1.99
N GLN A 451 -7.15 -6.08 -2.75
CA GLN A 451 -5.91 -5.48 -2.26
C GLN A 451 -6.18 -4.21 -1.43
N CYS A 452 -5.13 -3.61 -0.85
CA CYS A 452 -5.28 -2.37 -0.07
C CYS A 452 -5.85 -1.20 -0.89
N ASN A 453 -5.55 -1.10 -2.21
CA ASN A 453 -6.16 -0.11 -3.11
C ASN A 453 -7.66 -0.34 -3.31
N ASP A 454 -8.16 -1.57 -3.13
CA ASP A 454 -9.59 -1.89 -3.22
C ASP A 454 -10.39 -1.37 -2.01
N SER A 455 -9.73 -0.65 -1.07
CA SER A 455 -10.41 0.28 -0.16
C SER A 455 -11.25 1.32 -0.92
N TYR A 456 -10.91 1.62 -2.19
CA TYR A 456 -11.77 2.37 -3.10
C TYR A 456 -13.15 1.74 -3.27
N SER A 457 -13.21 0.41 -3.45
CA SER A 457 -14.47 -0.32 -3.52
C SER A 457 -15.32 -0.14 -2.27
N LEU A 458 -14.70 -0.14 -1.09
CA LEU A 458 -15.43 0.07 0.18
C LEU A 458 -16.01 1.48 0.28
N ALA A 459 -15.27 2.49 -0.19
CA ALA A 459 -15.76 3.87 -0.25
C ALA A 459 -16.92 4.02 -1.26
N VAL A 460 -16.81 3.42 -2.46
CA VAL A 460 -17.87 3.43 -3.48
C VAL A 460 -19.14 2.75 -2.96
N ILE A 461 -19.01 1.61 -2.27
CA ILE A 461 -20.13 0.90 -1.64
C ILE A 461 -20.82 1.81 -0.60
N ALA A 462 -20.03 2.46 0.28
CA ALA A 462 -20.58 3.36 1.30
C ALA A 462 -21.33 4.55 0.68
N MET A 463 -20.73 5.22 -0.31
CA MET A 463 -21.39 6.34 -1.01
C MET A 463 -22.68 5.88 -1.71
N LYS A 464 -22.70 4.69 -2.31
CA LYS A 464 -23.90 4.17 -2.96
C LYS A 464 -24.99 3.79 -1.97
N LEU A 465 -24.62 3.23 -0.82
CA LEU A 465 -25.58 2.96 0.26
C LEU A 465 -26.15 4.27 0.82
N GLN A 466 -25.33 5.32 0.99
CA GLN A 466 -25.80 6.65 1.39
C GLN A 466 -26.89 7.17 0.43
N GLU A 467 -26.64 7.10 -0.90
CA GLU A 467 -27.60 7.48 -1.94
C GLU A 467 -28.91 6.66 -1.85
N ILE A 468 -28.80 5.33 -1.74
CA ILE A 468 -29.97 4.43 -1.69
C ILE A 468 -30.82 4.65 -0.44
N PHE A 469 -30.18 4.94 0.70
CA PHE A 469 -30.90 5.24 1.96
C PHE A 469 -31.38 6.70 2.05
N GLY A 470 -30.96 7.57 1.11
CA GLY A 470 -31.32 8.98 1.09
C GLY A 470 -30.77 9.78 2.27
N LEU A 471 -29.55 9.45 2.71
CA LEU A 471 -28.88 10.11 3.84
C LEU A 471 -28.08 11.32 3.36
N ASP A 472 -28.16 12.42 4.12
CA ASP A 472 -27.40 13.64 3.82
C ASP A 472 -25.92 13.52 4.22
N ASP A 473 -25.62 12.80 5.32
CA ASP A 473 -24.26 12.57 5.81
C ASP A 473 -23.91 11.07 5.69
N ILE A 474 -22.74 10.77 5.11
CA ILE A 474 -22.22 9.40 5.00
C ILE A 474 -21.99 8.75 6.38
N ASN A 475 -21.77 9.56 7.40
CA ASN A 475 -21.58 9.11 8.79
C ASN A 475 -22.86 8.63 9.46
N ASP A 476 -24.03 8.85 8.85
CA ASP A 476 -25.32 8.31 9.32
C ASP A 476 -25.54 6.86 8.88
N LEU A 477 -24.69 6.34 8.00
CA LEU A 477 -24.70 4.92 7.63
C LEU A 477 -24.38 4.04 8.86
N PRO A 478 -24.98 2.84 8.96
CA PRO A 478 -24.67 1.88 10.01
C PRO A 478 -23.29 1.21 9.79
N ILE A 479 -22.25 2.02 9.62
CA ILE A 479 -20.87 1.57 9.34
C ILE A 479 -19.96 1.98 10.50
N ILE A 480 -19.16 1.05 10.97
CA ILE A 480 -18.07 1.24 11.93
C ILE A 480 -16.75 1.12 11.19
N TYR A 481 -15.80 2.02 11.47
CA TYR A 481 -14.46 1.99 10.87
C TYR A 481 -13.44 1.59 11.94
N ASN A 482 -12.91 0.37 11.83
CA ASN A 482 -11.87 -0.19 12.70
C ASN A 482 -10.67 -0.60 11.83
N ILE A 483 -9.81 0.37 11.53
CA ILE A 483 -8.79 0.31 10.49
C ILE A 483 -7.43 -0.12 11.07
N ALA A 484 -6.81 -1.11 10.44
CA ALA A 484 -5.45 -1.54 10.74
C ALA A 484 -4.46 -0.89 9.77
N TRP A 485 -3.47 -0.14 10.27
CA TRP A 485 -2.45 0.45 9.42
C TRP A 485 -1.05 -0.12 9.70
N TYR A 486 -0.18 -0.05 8.70
CA TYR A 486 1.22 -0.44 8.84
C TYR A 486 2.15 0.49 8.06
N GLU A 487 1.87 0.78 6.79
CA GLU A 487 2.75 1.50 5.88
C GLU A 487 2.01 2.57 5.06
N GLN A 488 2.70 3.20 4.13
CA GLN A 488 2.32 4.45 3.49
C GLN A 488 1.07 4.35 2.62
N LYS A 489 0.75 3.17 2.06
CA LYS A 489 -0.51 2.99 1.34
C LYS A 489 -1.72 3.09 2.28
N ALA A 490 -1.58 2.64 3.53
CA ALA A 490 -2.63 2.89 4.53
C ALA A 490 -2.74 4.37 4.92
N VAL A 491 -1.63 5.13 4.88
CA VAL A 491 -1.67 6.58 5.13
C VAL A 491 -2.49 7.30 4.06
N ILE A 492 -2.26 7.01 2.77
CA ILE A 492 -3.05 7.67 1.71
C ILE A 492 -4.53 7.25 1.76
N VAL A 493 -4.84 5.99 2.06
CA VAL A 493 -6.24 5.55 2.27
C VAL A 493 -6.88 6.30 3.44
N PHE A 494 -6.17 6.45 4.55
CA PHE A 494 -6.66 7.22 5.69
C PHE A 494 -6.95 8.68 5.32
N LEU A 495 -6.02 9.35 4.62
CA LEU A 495 -6.25 10.73 4.15
C LEU A 495 -7.41 10.82 3.16
N ALA A 496 -7.58 9.82 2.29
CA ALA A 496 -8.72 9.74 1.37
C ALA A 496 -10.05 9.64 2.13
N LEU A 497 -10.12 8.84 3.19
CA LEU A 497 -11.33 8.75 4.02
C LEU A 497 -11.64 10.10 4.70
N LEU A 498 -10.62 10.81 5.20
CA LEU A 498 -10.80 12.14 5.79
C LEU A 498 -11.30 13.17 4.76
N SER A 499 -10.77 13.14 3.53
CA SER A 499 -11.21 14.04 2.45
C SER A 499 -12.65 13.78 1.99
N LEU A 500 -13.14 12.55 2.12
CA LEU A 500 -14.54 12.16 1.89
C LEU A 500 -15.46 12.53 3.07
N GLY A 501 -14.94 13.15 4.13
CA GLY A 501 -15.71 13.54 5.30
C GLY A 501 -16.05 12.39 6.27
N ILE A 502 -15.42 11.24 6.11
CA ILE A 502 -15.62 10.09 7.01
C ILE A 502 -15.02 10.38 8.39
N LYS A 503 -15.80 10.11 9.42
CA LYS A 503 -15.47 10.37 10.83
C LYS A 503 -15.50 9.12 11.68
N ASN A 504 -15.07 9.27 12.94
CA ASN A 504 -15.12 8.23 13.96
C ASN A 504 -14.35 6.96 13.58
N ILE A 505 -13.18 7.14 12.94
CA ILE A 505 -12.29 6.03 12.55
C ILE A 505 -11.46 5.63 13.77
N HIS A 506 -11.54 4.35 14.16
CA HIS A 506 -10.63 3.73 15.10
C HIS A 506 -9.42 3.19 14.34
N LEU A 507 -8.25 3.73 14.63
CA LEU A 507 -7.00 3.44 13.93
C LEU A 507 -6.03 2.68 14.83
N GLY A 508 -5.63 1.51 14.42
CA GLY A 508 -4.78 0.64 15.23
C GLY A 508 -3.65 -0.09 14.47
N PRO A 509 -2.80 -0.82 15.23
CA PRO A 509 -2.84 -1.02 16.70
C PRO A 509 -2.29 0.17 17.51
N THR A 510 -1.68 1.16 16.88
CA THR A 510 -1.22 2.42 17.49
C THR A 510 -1.49 3.58 16.54
N LEU A 511 -1.59 4.79 17.04
CA LEU A 511 -1.55 5.97 16.19
C LEU A 511 -0.15 6.14 15.57
N PRO A 512 -0.04 6.81 14.40
CA PRO A 512 1.24 7.04 13.75
C PRO A 512 2.22 7.86 14.60
N ALA A 513 3.46 7.36 14.74
CA ALA A 513 4.51 8.00 15.54
C ALA A 513 4.97 9.37 14.98
N PHE A 514 4.66 9.66 13.73
CA PHE A 514 4.99 10.93 13.10
C PHE A 514 3.93 12.04 13.32
N LEU A 515 2.86 11.74 14.03
CA LEU A 515 1.85 12.75 14.39
C LEU A 515 2.26 13.44 15.70
N SER A 516 2.36 14.77 15.66
CA SER A 516 2.55 15.57 16.87
C SER A 516 1.27 15.57 17.73
N PRO A 517 1.36 15.88 19.03
CA PRO A 517 0.17 15.96 19.88
C PRO A 517 -0.90 16.93 19.37
N ASN A 518 -0.49 18.07 18.82
CA ASN A 518 -1.44 19.06 18.28
C ASN A 518 -2.11 18.54 17.00
N VAL A 519 -1.39 17.88 16.10
CA VAL A 519 -1.99 17.26 14.91
C VAL A 519 -2.95 16.14 15.30
N VAL A 520 -2.61 15.32 16.30
CA VAL A 520 -3.55 14.32 16.87
C VAL A 520 -4.80 14.99 17.40
N ASN A 521 -4.69 16.09 18.17
CA ASN A 521 -5.85 16.82 18.70
C ASN A 521 -6.77 17.32 17.56
N VAL A 522 -6.20 17.86 16.47
CA VAL A 522 -6.99 18.28 15.31
C VAL A 522 -7.74 17.10 14.68
N LEU A 523 -7.11 15.93 14.56
CA LEU A 523 -7.75 14.72 14.02
C LEU A 523 -8.88 14.23 14.94
N VAL A 524 -8.68 14.26 16.25
CA VAL A 524 -9.70 13.89 17.24
C VAL A 524 -10.88 14.87 17.20
N GLU A 525 -10.62 16.18 17.27
CA GLU A 525 -11.67 17.20 17.35
C GLU A 525 -12.49 17.34 16.06
N LYS A 526 -11.82 17.31 14.90
CA LYS A 526 -12.50 17.51 13.61
C LYS A 526 -13.10 16.23 13.02
N PHE A 527 -12.46 15.09 13.25
CA PHE A 527 -12.83 13.84 12.59
C PHE A 527 -13.19 12.70 13.55
N GLY A 528 -13.08 12.89 14.86
CA GLY A 528 -13.37 11.85 15.83
C GLY A 528 -12.41 10.64 15.76
N ILE A 529 -11.15 10.85 15.34
CA ILE A 529 -10.18 9.78 15.24
C ILE A 529 -9.83 9.27 16.64
N ALA A 530 -9.86 7.94 16.82
CA ALA A 530 -9.51 7.29 18.07
C ALA A 530 -8.52 6.13 17.82
N GLY A 531 -7.81 5.72 18.87
CA GLY A 531 -7.10 4.43 18.89
C GLY A 531 -8.07 3.28 19.18
N ILE A 532 -7.60 2.04 18.99
CA ILE A 532 -8.29 0.85 19.50
C ILE A 532 -7.98 0.67 20.99
N ASP A 533 -8.92 0.02 21.72
CA ASP A 533 -8.76 -0.32 23.13
C ASP A 533 -8.85 -1.87 23.31
N SER A 534 -9.41 -2.35 24.39
CA SER A 534 -9.72 -3.78 24.54
C SER A 534 -10.89 -4.18 23.65
N VAL A 535 -10.94 -5.46 23.27
CA VAL A 535 -12.04 -5.99 22.47
C VAL A 535 -13.39 -5.77 23.14
N GLU A 536 -13.46 -5.98 24.45
CA GLU A 536 -14.67 -5.82 25.23
C GLU A 536 -15.13 -4.35 25.27
N SER A 537 -14.18 -3.42 25.46
CA SER A 537 -14.44 -1.97 25.47
C SER A 537 -14.96 -1.49 24.12
N ASP A 538 -14.32 -1.92 23.03
CA ASP A 538 -14.68 -1.48 21.68
C ASP A 538 -16.00 -2.12 21.20
N VAL A 539 -16.28 -3.37 21.57
CA VAL A 539 -17.59 -4.00 21.29
C VAL A 539 -18.70 -3.29 22.04
N GLU A 540 -18.49 -2.95 23.32
CA GLU A 540 -19.48 -2.19 24.10
C GLU A 540 -19.68 -0.77 23.50
N LEU A 541 -18.61 -0.09 23.11
CA LEU A 541 -18.67 1.23 22.48
C LEU A 541 -19.49 1.21 21.17
N PHE A 542 -19.29 0.20 20.33
CA PHE A 542 -19.89 0.14 19.01
C PHE A 542 -21.29 -0.48 18.99
N PHE A 543 -21.60 -1.37 19.93
CA PHE A 543 -22.81 -2.19 19.91
C PHE A 543 -23.64 -2.13 21.19
N GLY A 544 -23.11 -1.57 22.28
CA GLY A 544 -23.85 -1.38 23.53
C GLY A 544 -25.11 -0.54 23.29
N GLU A 545 -26.19 -0.89 23.97
CA GLU A 545 -27.42 -0.09 23.97
C GLU A 545 -27.12 1.26 24.67
N LYS A 546 -27.39 2.39 23.98
CA LYS A 546 -27.35 3.73 24.60
C LYS A 546 -28.67 4.04 25.28
#